data_12c110c2a5609f3b957c7e8f6f2d34a1
#
_entry.id   12c110c2a5609f3b957c7e8f6f2d34a1
#
_cell.length_a   1.000
_cell.length_b   1.000
_cell.length_c   1.000
_cell.angle_alpha   90.00
_cell.angle_beta   90.00
_cell.angle_gamma   90.00
#
_symmetry.space_group_name_H-M   'P 1'
#
loop_
_entity.id
_entity.type
_entity.pdbx_description
1 polymer ?
#
loop_
_entity_poly.entity_id
_entity_poly.type
_entity_poly.pdbx_seq_one_letter_code
_entity_poly.pdbx_strand_id
1 'polypeptide(L)'
;MHENLMSKATSVLALLYAVRNAGIEKADVEYVIDCAEEACGDMNQRGGGNFAKAAAEVAGLVSASGSDARGFCAAPTHALIEAAALVKSGAYKCVAVTAGGCTAKLGMNGKDHIKKGLPILEDCLGGFCVILAENDGVNPEIDLSMLGRHSVGTGSAPQNVIGSLVADPLDRAGMKITDIDKFSPEMQNPDITKPAGAGDVPLANYKMIAALAVKRGELDRKEIGEFPAKHGLTGWAPTQGHIPSGVPYVGFAREDILEGKIKNAMIIGKGSLFLGRMTNLFDGVSFVIHGNTKAQEEAAAGVSEDEVKGLIAKAMKEFAATLIAE
;
A
#
# COMPACT_ATOMS: atom_id res chain seq x y z
N MET A 1 -22.54 13.86 8.45
CA MET A 1 -22.61 14.67 7.20
C MET A 1 -21.33 15.44 6.93
N HIS A 2 -20.82 16.24 7.89
CA HIS A 2 -19.60 17.05 7.71
C HIS A 2 -18.37 16.20 7.32
N GLU A 3 -18.09 15.14 8.05
CA GLU A 3 -16.98 14.21 7.78
C GLU A 3 -17.08 13.60 6.38
N ASN A 4 -18.27 13.15 5.97
CA ASN A 4 -18.48 12.58 4.63
C ASN A 4 -18.24 13.61 3.51
N LEU A 5 -18.65 14.86 3.72
CA LEU A 5 -18.38 15.95 2.76
C LEU A 5 -16.89 16.25 2.68
N MET A 6 -16.19 16.29 3.81
CA MET A 6 -14.76 16.55 3.85
C MET A 6 -13.97 15.37 3.27
N SER A 7 -14.37 14.14 3.55
CA SER A 7 -13.79 12.94 2.93
C SER A 7 -13.89 13.00 1.41
N LYS A 8 -15.07 13.30 0.86
CA LYS A 8 -15.25 13.48 -0.58
C LYS A 8 -14.40 14.63 -1.15
N ALA A 9 -14.44 15.79 -0.51
CA ALA A 9 -13.72 16.97 -1.00
C ALA A 9 -12.20 16.73 -1.06
N THR A 10 -11.65 16.11 -0.01
CA THR A 10 -10.21 15.81 0.06
C THR A 10 -9.82 14.68 -0.89
N SER A 11 -10.67 13.67 -1.10
CA SER A 11 -10.47 12.65 -2.14
C SER A 11 -10.46 13.26 -3.54
N VAL A 12 -11.41 14.17 -3.85
CA VAL A 12 -11.45 14.87 -5.15
C VAL A 12 -10.18 15.68 -5.38
N LEU A 13 -9.74 16.44 -4.36
CA LEU A 13 -8.50 17.21 -4.47
C LEU A 13 -7.29 16.29 -4.71
N ALA A 14 -7.19 15.19 -3.96
CA ALA A 14 -6.12 14.21 -4.12
C ALA A 14 -6.12 13.60 -5.53
N LEU A 15 -7.28 13.23 -6.08
CA LEU A 15 -7.43 12.76 -7.46
C LEU A 15 -6.94 13.78 -8.48
N LEU A 16 -7.38 15.04 -8.36
CA LEU A 16 -6.99 16.10 -9.28
C LEU A 16 -5.47 16.37 -9.25
N TYR A 17 -4.87 16.38 -8.06
CA TYR A 17 -3.43 16.53 -7.89
C TYR A 17 -2.66 15.33 -8.46
N ALA A 18 -3.13 14.10 -8.23
CA ALA A 18 -2.47 12.90 -8.74
C ALA A 18 -2.49 12.83 -10.26
N VAL A 19 -3.64 13.09 -10.91
CA VAL A 19 -3.77 13.16 -12.38
C VAL A 19 -2.83 14.20 -12.96
N ARG A 20 -2.83 15.41 -12.36
CA ARG A 20 -1.94 16.50 -12.79
C ARG A 20 -0.46 16.13 -12.65
N ASN A 21 -0.08 15.57 -11.50
CA ASN A 21 1.32 15.22 -11.21
C ASN A 21 1.81 14.04 -12.05
N ALA A 22 0.93 13.12 -12.39
CA ALA A 22 1.21 12.02 -13.31
C ALA A 22 1.34 12.47 -14.76
N GLY A 23 0.89 13.68 -15.12
CA GLY A 23 0.90 14.19 -16.48
C GLY A 23 -0.01 13.44 -17.44
N ILE A 24 -1.09 12.84 -16.92
CA ILE A 24 -2.09 12.10 -17.70
C ILE A 24 -3.38 12.91 -17.85
N GLU A 25 -4.19 12.54 -18.83
CA GLU A 25 -5.51 13.15 -19.01
C GLU A 25 -6.53 12.51 -18.04
N LYS A 26 -7.56 13.29 -17.68
CA LYS A 26 -8.65 12.80 -16.83
C LYS A 26 -9.37 11.58 -17.41
N ALA A 27 -9.44 11.50 -18.74
CA ALA A 27 -10.07 10.41 -19.46
C ALA A 27 -9.26 9.09 -19.42
N ASP A 28 -7.97 9.16 -19.09
CA ASP A 28 -7.11 7.98 -18.97
C ASP A 28 -7.41 7.15 -17.72
N VAL A 29 -7.98 7.77 -16.68
CA VAL A 29 -8.36 7.05 -15.46
C VAL A 29 -9.65 6.28 -15.71
N GLU A 30 -9.56 4.94 -15.70
CA GLU A 30 -10.68 4.05 -16.03
C GLU A 30 -11.40 3.50 -14.79
N TYR A 31 -10.71 3.49 -13.65
CA TYR A 31 -11.29 2.99 -12.39
C TYR A 31 -10.76 3.77 -11.18
N VAL A 32 -11.62 3.97 -10.20
CA VAL A 32 -11.26 4.60 -8.92
C VAL A 32 -11.63 3.68 -7.76
N ILE A 33 -10.74 3.51 -6.80
CA ILE A 33 -11.03 2.84 -5.53
C ILE A 33 -10.92 3.88 -4.42
N ASP A 34 -12.01 4.11 -3.68
CA ASP A 34 -11.98 4.90 -2.45
C ASP A 34 -11.79 3.97 -1.25
N CYS A 35 -10.82 4.28 -0.41
CA CYS A 35 -10.49 3.46 0.76
C CYS A 35 -10.49 4.27 2.08
N ALA A 36 -11.21 5.38 2.11
CA ALA A 36 -11.35 6.20 3.30
C ALA A 36 -12.15 5.49 4.42
N GLU A 37 -11.66 5.58 5.65
CA GLU A 37 -12.38 5.02 6.82
C GLU A 37 -13.68 5.78 7.13
N GLU A 38 -13.67 7.08 6.94
CA GLU A 38 -14.73 7.99 7.38
C GLU A 38 -15.94 8.00 6.45
N ALA A 39 -15.82 7.44 5.27
CA ALA A 39 -16.89 7.41 4.28
C ALA A 39 -17.91 6.30 4.56
N CYS A 40 -18.39 6.21 5.79
CA CYS A 40 -19.27 5.11 6.24
C CYS A 40 -20.76 5.36 6.07
N GLY A 41 -21.14 6.38 5.32
CA GLY A 41 -22.52 6.77 5.17
C GLY A 41 -22.99 7.72 6.27
N ASP A 42 -23.97 8.47 5.95
CA ASP A 42 -24.69 9.33 6.88
C ASP A 42 -26.07 8.73 7.19
N MET A 43 -26.87 9.49 7.90
CA MET A 43 -28.23 9.11 8.29
C MET A 43 -29.13 8.75 7.09
N ASN A 44 -28.80 9.23 5.89
CA ASN A 44 -29.56 9.02 4.66
C ASN A 44 -28.98 7.90 3.77
N GLN A 45 -27.70 7.56 3.99
CA GLN A 45 -26.97 6.56 3.21
C GLN A 45 -26.53 5.40 4.11
N ARG A 46 -27.43 4.60 4.57
CA ARG A 46 -27.25 3.48 5.50
C ARG A 46 -26.14 2.50 5.07
N GLY A 47 -24.88 2.91 5.18
CA GLY A 47 -23.70 2.12 4.82
C GLY A 47 -23.56 1.84 3.33
N GLY A 48 -24.36 2.50 2.49
CA GLY A 48 -24.32 2.36 1.06
C GLY A 48 -23.80 3.61 0.36
N GLY A 49 -23.63 3.50 -0.90
CA GLY A 49 -23.09 4.53 -1.76
C GLY A 49 -21.75 4.11 -2.36
N ASN A 50 -21.38 4.79 -3.42
CA ASN A 50 -20.11 4.59 -4.10
C ASN A 50 -19.37 5.92 -4.06
N PHE A 51 -18.52 6.09 -3.04
CA PHE A 51 -17.74 7.31 -2.85
C PHE A 51 -16.71 7.49 -3.94
N ALA A 52 -16.09 6.39 -4.39
CA ALA A 52 -15.14 6.40 -5.49
C ALA A 52 -15.74 7.01 -6.74
N LYS A 53 -16.93 6.54 -7.15
CA LYS A 53 -17.60 7.07 -8.34
C LYS A 53 -18.09 8.50 -8.14
N ALA A 54 -18.59 8.84 -6.95
CA ALA A 54 -19.00 10.21 -6.65
C ALA A 54 -17.81 11.19 -6.67
N ALA A 55 -16.63 10.79 -6.17
CA ALA A 55 -15.42 11.59 -6.26
C ALA A 55 -14.92 11.72 -7.71
N ALA A 56 -14.94 10.63 -8.48
CA ALA A 56 -14.58 10.62 -9.89
C ALA A 56 -15.47 11.57 -10.72
N GLU A 57 -16.77 11.56 -10.46
CA GLU A 57 -17.73 12.45 -11.14
C GLU A 57 -17.42 13.91 -10.89
N VAL A 58 -17.20 14.30 -9.61
CA VAL A 58 -16.84 15.68 -9.26
C VAL A 58 -15.47 16.07 -9.80
N ALA A 59 -14.51 15.16 -9.84
CA ALA A 59 -13.19 15.39 -10.44
C ALA A 59 -13.22 15.47 -11.97
N GLY A 60 -14.33 15.04 -12.61
CA GLY A 60 -14.50 15.03 -14.06
C GLY A 60 -13.73 13.88 -14.74
N LEU A 61 -13.60 12.72 -14.08
CA LEU A 61 -13.00 11.51 -14.63
C LEU A 61 -14.06 10.73 -15.40
N VAL A 62 -14.38 11.19 -16.59
CA VAL A 62 -15.55 10.75 -17.38
C VAL A 62 -15.50 9.28 -17.80
N SER A 63 -14.32 8.68 -17.90
CA SER A 63 -14.13 7.26 -18.24
C SER A 63 -14.17 6.35 -17.02
N ALA A 64 -14.15 6.90 -15.82
CA ALA A 64 -13.96 6.09 -14.61
C ALA A 64 -15.25 5.41 -14.15
N SER A 65 -15.13 4.13 -13.85
CA SER A 65 -15.99 3.40 -12.93
C SER A 65 -15.35 3.40 -11.53
N GLY A 66 -15.92 2.70 -10.55
CA GLY A 66 -15.26 2.64 -9.25
C GLY A 66 -16.03 1.85 -8.21
N SER A 67 -15.32 1.54 -7.13
CA SER A 67 -15.86 0.88 -5.94
C SER A 67 -15.17 1.38 -4.68
N ASP A 68 -15.76 1.08 -3.54
CA ASP A 68 -15.22 1.42 -2.23
C ASP A 68 -14.62 0.17 -1.58
N ALA A 69 -13.36 0.26 -1.13
CA ALA A 69 -12.71 -0.74 -0.30
C ALA A 69 -12.74 -0.27 1.17
N ARG A 70 -13.29 -1.08 2.05
CA ARG A 70 -13.40 -0.77 3.49
C ARG A 70 -12.73 -1.86 4.31
N GLY A 71 -11.97 -1.49 5.31
CA GLY A 71 -11.23 -2.42 6.18
C GLY A 71 -10.32 -1.68 7.15
N PHE A 72 -10.77 -0.54 7.67
CA PHE A 72 -9.99 0.30 8.59
C PHE A 72 -8.58 0.60 8.05
N CYS A 73 -7.57 0.51 8.93
CA CYS A 73 -6.19 0.84 8.61
C CYS A 73 -5.56 -0.02 7.51
N ALA A 74 -6.08 -1.22 7.24
CA ALA A 74 -5.58 -2.10 6.19
C ALA A 74 -6.17 -1.78 4.81
N ALA A 75 -7.33 -1.11 4.74
CA ALA A 75 -8.04 -0.84 3.50
C ALA A 75 -7.19 -0.13 2.42
N PRO A 76 -6.39 0.91 2.74
CA PRO A 76 -5.57 1.55 1.72
C PRO A 76 -4.53 0.62 1.08
N THR A 77 -3.96 -0.29 1.86
CA THR A 77 -2.99 -1.28 1.34
C THR A 77 -3.68 -2.36 0.52
N HIS A 78 -4.85 -2.84 0.94
CA HIS A 78 -5.70 -3.73 0.13
C HIS A 78 -6.06 -3.07 -1.20
N ALA A 79 -6.53 -1.81 -1.17
CA ALA A 79 -6.93 -1.08 -2.37
C ALA A 79 -5.79 -0.93 -3.39
N LEU A 80 -4.54 -0.72 -2.93
CA LEU A 80 -3.38 -0.68 -3.83
C LEU A 80 -3.09 -2.04 -4.46
N ILE A 81 -3.23 -3.13 -3.70
CA ILE A 81 -3.08 -4.49 -4.23
C ILE A 81 -4.20 -4.82 -5.23
N GLU A 82 -5.44 -4.47 -4.90
CA GLU A 82 -6.59 -4.64 -5.80
C GLU A 82 -6.39 -3.88 -7.10
N ALA A 83 -5.97 -2.60 -7.03
CA ALA A 83 -5.67 -1.78 -8.21
C ALA A 83 -4.54 -2.39 -9.06
N ALA A 84 -3.45 -2.82 -8.43
CA ALA A 84 -2.35 -3.48 -9.13
C ALA A 84 -2.80 -4.79 -9.80
N ALA A 85 -3.66 -5.58 -9.15
CA ALA A 85 -4.22 -6.79 -9.73
C ALA A 85 -5.16 -6.49 -10.91
N LEU A 86 -5.98 -5.45 -10.83
CA LEU A 86 -6.86 -5.00 -11.91
C LEU A 86 -6.06 -4.57 -13.14
N VAL A 87 -4.97 -3.81 -12.95
CA VAL A 87 -4.08 -3.43 -14.05
C VAL A 87 -3.35 -4.65 -14.60
N LYS A 88 -2.78 -5.50 -13.76
CA LYS A 88 -2.06 -6.71 -14.18
C LYS A 88 -2.95 -7.70 -14.94
N SER A 89 -4.23 -7.76 -14.61
CA SER A 89 -5.19 -8.62 -15.32
C SER A 89 -5.60 -8.09 -16.69
N GLY A 90 -5.26 -6.83 -17.00
CA GLY A 90 -5.70 -6.14 -18.21
C GLY A 90 -7.15 -5.67 -18.16
N ALA A 91 -7.83 -5.76 -17.02
CA ALA A 91 -9.20 -5.27 -16.87
C ALA A 91 -9.30 -3.75 -17.02
N TYR A 92 -8.29 -3.04 -16.51
CA TYR A 92 -8.14 -1.59 -16.64
C TYR A 92 -6.66 -1.25 -16.85
N LYS A 93 -6.39 -0.21 -17.61
CA LYS A 93 -5.03 0.29 -17.88
C LYS A 93 -4.54 1.27 -16.83
N CYS A 94 -5.47 2.02 -16.23
CA CYS A 94 -5.16 3.06 -15.26
C CYS A 94 -6.21 3.08 -14.15
N VAL A 95 -5.76 2.87 -12.92
CA VAL A 95 -6.59 2.80 -11.72
C VAL A 95 -6.07 3.82 -10.71
N ALA A 96 -6.95 4.65 -10.16
CA ALA A 96 -6.62 5.56 -9.07
C ALA A 96 -7.13 5.01 -7.75
N VAL A 97 -6.29 4.97 -6.73
CA VAL A 97 -6.65 4.65 -5.35
C VAL A 97 -6.62 5.93 -4.54
N THR A 98 -7.72 6.28 -3.88
CA THR A 98 -7.84 7.53 -3.14
C THR A 98 -8.46 7.32 -1.78
N ALA A 99 -8.14 8.19 -0.85
CA ALA A 99 -8.84 8.35 0.41
C ALA A 99 -8.77 9.81 0.87
N GLY A 100 -9.77 10.24 1.60
CA GLY A 100 -9.81 11.55 2.20
C GLY A 100 -10.46 11.53 3.57
N GLY A 101 -10.32 12.61 4.31
CA GLY A 101 -10.91 12.75 5.63
C GLY A 101 -10.52 14.05 6.32
N CYS A 102 -11.05 14.25 7.50
CA CYS A 102 -10.80 15.46 8.29
C CYS A 102 -10.49 15.19 9.77
N THR A 103 -10.61 13.95 10.23
CA THR A 103 -10.47 13.62 11.65
C THR A 103 -9.04 13.30 12.02
N ALA A 104 -8.44 14.06 12.91
CA ALA A 104 -7.13 13.78 13.47
C ALA A 104 -7.17 12.88 14.71
N LYS A 105 -8.32 12.79 15.37
CA LYS A 105 -8.47 12.17 16.69
C LYS A 105 -9.08 10.78 16.62
N LEU A 106 -8.44 9.83 17.32
CA LEU A 106 -8.95 8.48 17.47
C LEU A 106 -9.67 8.35 18.81
N GLY A 107 -11.00 8.46 18.81
CA GLY A 107 -11.83 8.27 20.00
C GLY A 107 -11.54 9.21 21.18
N MET A 108 -10.81 10.29 20.95
CA MET A 108 -10.48 11.30 21.95
C MET A 108 -10.84 12.70 21.45
N ASN A 109 -11.40 13.50 22.34
CA ASN A 109 -11.71 14.90 22.10
C ASN A 109 -10.73 15.83 22.85
N GLY A 110 -10.82 17.14 22.59
CA GLY A 110 -9.95 18.11 23.24
C GLY A 110 -10.01 18.09 24.77
N LYS A 111 -11.13 17.72 25.38
CA LYS A 111 -11.25 17.58 26.84
C LYS A 111 -10.38 16.45 27.39
N ASP A 112 -10.29 15.35 26.67
CA ASP A 112 -9.43 14.22 27.05
C ASP A 112 -7.95 14.58 26.94
N HIS A 113 -7.57 15.36 25.93
CA HIS A 113 -6.22 15.90 25.80
C HIS A 113 -5.87 16.82 26.96
N ILE A 114 -6.75 17.78 27.30
CA ILE A 114 -6.55 18.69 28.44
C ILE A 114 -6.41 17.90 29.74
N LYS A 115 -7.30 16.94 29.99
CA LYS A 115 -7.28 16.11 31.21
C LYS A 115 -5.96 15.34 31.37
N LYS A 116 -5.32 14.98 30.27
CA LYS A 116 -4.06 14.23 30.25
C LYS A 116 -2.82 15.13 30.15
N GLY A 117 -2.99 16.45 30.17
CA GLY A 117 -1.90 17.41 30.02
C GLY A 117 -1.19 17.34 28.66
N LEU A 118 -1.90 16.97 27.62
CA LEU A 118 -1.38 16.81 26.27
C LEU A 118 -1.79 17.99 25.39
N PRO A 119 -1.02 18.29 24.33
CA PRO A 119 -1.43 19.26 23.33
C PRO A 119 -2.80 18.89 22.75
N ILE A 120 -3.64 19.90 22.54
CA ILE A 120 -4.91 19.70 21.83
C ILE A 120 -4.58 19.57 20.35
N LEU A 121 -4.91 18.42 19.78
CA LEU A 121 -4.83 18.23 18.34
C LEU A 121 -6.16 18.65 17.71
N GLU A 122 -6.08 19.52 16.74
CA GLU A 122 -7.23 19.92 15.92
C GLU A 122 -7.42 18.91 14.78
N ASP A 123 -8.65 18.83 14.27
CA ASP A 123 -8.92 18.08 13.06
C ASP A 123 -8.17 18.72 11.89
N CYS A 124 -7.64 17.90 11.01
CA CYS A 124 -6.91 18.34 9.83
C CYS A 124 -7.46 17.67 8.58
N LEU A 125 -7.46 18.41 7.49
CA LEU A 125 -7.83 17.87 6.19
C LEU A 125 -6.66 17.04 5.66
N GLY A 126 -6.97 15.83 5.25
CA GLY A 126 -5.99 14.92 4.66
C GLY A 126 -6.59 14.17 3.48
N GLY A 127 -5.75 13.86 2.53
CA GLY A 127 -6.12 13.00 1.40
C GLY A 127 -4.88 12.45 0.74
N PHE A 128 -5.00 11.30 0.13
CA PHE A 128 -3.97 10.77 -0.73
C PHE A 128 -4.59 10.21 -2.01
N CYS A 129 -3.78 10.14 -3.05
CA CYS A 129 -4.13 9.39 -4.24
C CYS A 129 -2.86 8.79 -4.85
N VAL A 130 -2.97 7.54 -5.26
CA VAL A 130 -1.93 6.82 -6.02
C VAL A 130 -2.54 6.36 -7.32
N ILE A 131 -1.87 6.64 -8.43
CA ILE A 131 -2.25 6.14 -9.75
C ILE A 131 -1.39 4.92 -10.06
N LEU A 132 -2.06 3.82 -10.40
CA LEU A 132 -1.45 2.58 -10.86
C LEU A 132 -1.82 2.38 -12.32
N ALA A 133 -0.81 2.11 -13.14
CA ALA A 133 -0.98 1.95 -14.58
C ALA A 133 -0.15 0.78 -15.09
N GLU A 134 -0.28 0.47 -16.37
CA GLU A 134 0.59 -0.48 -17.05
C GLU A 134 2.06 -0.07 -16.87
N ASN A 135 2.94 -1.07 -16.80
CA ASN A 135 4.36 -0.84 -16.56
C ASN A 135 4.98 0.01 -17.68
N ASP A 136 5.46 1.18 -17.31
CA ASP A 136 6.06 2.17 -18.21
C ASP A 136 7.59 2.02 -18.40
N GLY A 137 8.20 1.06 -17.69
CA GLY A 137 9.65 0.85 -17.71
C GLY A 137 10.45 1.84 -16.86
N VAL A 138 9.81 2.76 -16.13
CA VAL A 138 10.45 3.83 -15.36
C VAL A 138 10.00 3.83 -13.90
N ASN A 139 8.69 3.91 -13.67
CA ASN A 139 8.16 3.99 -12.32
C ASN A 139 8.33 2.67 -11.56
N PRO A 140 8.51 2.72 -10.22
CA PRO A 140 8.59 1.54 -9.38
C PRO A 140 7.38 0.63 -9.53
N GLU A 141 7.57 -0.65 -9.27
CA GLU A 141 6.57 -1.70 -9.40
C GLU A 141 6.08 -2.18 -8.03
N ILE A 142 4.78 -2.51 -7.95
CA ILE A 142 4.23 -3.29 -6.85
C ILE A 142 4.40 -4.77 -7.18
N ASP A 143 5.18 -5.48 -6.37
CA ASP A 143 5.39 -6.92 -6.56
C ASP A 143 4.24 -7.73 -5.97
N LEU A 144 3.34 -8.19 -6.83
CA LEU A 144 2.21 -9.03 -6.44
C LEU A 144 2.61 -10.47 -6.07
N SER A 145 3.86 -10.88 -6.28
CA SER A 145 4.37 -12.18 -5.84
C SER A 145 4.79 -12.17 -4.37
N MET A 146 5.16 -11.00 -3.84
CA MET A 146 5.60 -10.78 -2.46
C MET A 146 4.51 -10.19 -1.57
N LEU A 147 3.30 -10.72 -1.62
CA LEU A 147 2.21 -10.28 -0.74
C LEU A 147 2.26 -10.97 0.61
N GLY A 148 2.34 -10.19 1.69
CA GLY A 148 2.04 -10.66 3.05
C GLY A 148 0.53 -10.63 3.29
N ARG A 149 0.00 -11.66 3.95
CA ARG A 149 -1.45 -11.80 4.18
C ARG A 149 -1.70 -12.33 5.57
N HIS A 150 -2.46 -11.57 6.35
CA HIS A 150 -3.05 -12.06 7.57
C HIS A 150 -4.31 -12.87 7.23
N SER A 151 -4.31 -14.15 7.50
CA SER A 151 -5.48 -15.01 7.31
C SER A 151 -6.30 -15.12 8.59
N VAL A 152 -7.55 -15.56 8.47
CA VAL A 152 -8.42 -15.79 9.65
C VAL A 152 -7.74 -16.72 10.67
N GLY A 153 -7.00 -17.72 10.21
CA GLY A 153 -6.29 -18.66 11.08
C GLY A 153 -5.00 -18.12 11.71
N THR A 154 -4.50 -16.96 11.31
CA THR A 154 -3.25 -16.39 11.84
C THR A 154 -3.40 -15.95 13.31
N GLY A 155 -4.60 -15.52 13.70
CA GLY A 155 -4.88 -15.00 15.04
C GLY A 155 -4.31 -13.60 15.28
N SER A 156 -4.61 -13.01 16.43
CA SER A 156 -4.30 -11.62 16.77
C SER A 156 -2.99 -11.39 17.52
N ALA A 157 -2.21 -12.43 17.77
CA ALA A 157 -0.93 -12.28 18.47
C ALA A 157 0.03 -11.45 17.61
N PRO A 158 0.65 -10.37 18.16
CA PRO A 158 1.47 -9.44 17.36
C PRO A 158 2.58 -10.12 16.56
N GLN A 159 3.22 -11.14 17.12
CA GLN A 159 4.28 -11.87 16.42
C GLN A 159 3.75 -12.69 15.25
N ASN A 160 2.53 -13.23 15.33
CA ASN A 160 1.90 -13.95 14.22
C ASN A 160 1.52 -12.97 13.11
N VAL A 161 0.97 -11.82 13.49
CA VAL A 161 0.60 -10.76 12.54
C VAL A 161 1.85 -10.29 11.78
N ILE A 162 2.92 -9.91 12.48
CA ILE A 162 4.17 -9.46 11.83
C ILE A 162 4.83 -10.61 11.06
N GLY A 163 4.76 -11.85 11.55
CA GLY A 163 5.23 -13.03 10.82
C GLY A 163 4.57 -13.14 9.45
N SER A 164 3.23 -13.14 9.42
CA SER A 164 2.46 -13.28 8.18
C SER A 164 2.60 -12.11 7.21
N LEU A 165 2.87 -10.90 7.71
CA LEU A 165 2.98 -9.70 6.87
C LEU A 165 4.40 -9.41 6.41
N VAL A 166 5.41 -9.86 7.14
CA VAL A 166 6.82 -9.55 6.84
C VAL A 166 7.62 -10.81 6.51
N ALA A 167 7.66 -11.81 7.41
CA ALA A 167 8.52 -12.96 7.20
C ALA A 167 8.02 -13.87 6.06
N ASP A 168 6.74 -14.21 6.06
CA ASP A 168 6.20 -15.17 5.09
C ASP A 168 6.36 -14.74 3.62
N PRO A 169 6.10 -13.47 3.22
CA PRO A 169 6.36 -13.04 1.85
C PRO A 169 7.85 -13.04 1.50
N LEU A 170 8.72 -12.63 2.42
CA LEU A 170 10.17 -12.61 2.20
C LEU A 170 10.75 -14.03 2.11
N ASP A 171 10.26 -14.98 2.91
CA ASP A 171 10.66 -16.39 2.83
C ASP A 171 10.33 -16.98 1.45
N ARG A 172 9.15 -16.66 0.90
CA ARG A 172 8.78 -17.12 -0.45
C ARG A 172 9.68 -16.53 -1.52
N ALA A 173 10.19 -15.32 -1.32
CA ALA A 173 11.12 -14.65 -2.22
C ALA A 173 12.59 -15.01 -1.97
N GLY A 174 12.90 -15.80 -0.94
CA GLY A 174 14.28 -16.12 -0.54
C GLY A 174 15.06 -14.89 0.01
N MET A 175 14.35 -13.89 0.52
CA MET A 175 14.91 -12.65 1.05
C MET A 175 14.93 -12.65 2.58
N LYS A 176 15.87 -11.87 3.13
CA LYS A 176 15.92 -11.56 4.56
C LYS A 176 15.13 -10.30 4.88
N ILE A 177 14.74 -10.14 6.14
CA ILE A 177 14.14 -8.89 6.64
C ILE A 177 15.11 -7.71 6.42
N THR A 178 16.40 -7.93 6.58
CA THR A 178 17.45 -6.92 6.40
C THR A 178 17.72 -6.52 4.94
N ASP A 179 17.15 -7.24 3.96
CA ASP A 179 17.25 -6.90 2.54
C ASP A 179 16.21 -5.85 2.12
N ILE A 180 15.26 -5.55 2.99
CA ILE A 180 14.29 -4.46 2.79
C ILE A 180 14.91 -3.16 3.30
N ASP A 181 15.06 -2.18 2.42
CA ASP A 181 15.66 -0.89 2.76
C ASP A 181 14.78 -0.08 3.72
N LYS A 182 13.47 -0.03 3.45
CA LYS A 182 12.51 0.71 4.28
C LYS A 182 11.24 -0.09 4.54
N PHE A 183 10.81 -0.07 5.79
CA PHE A 183 9.49 -0.55 6.20
C PHE A 183 8.57 0.63 6.48
N SER A 184 7.41 0.61 5.87
CA SER A 184 6.31 1.54 6.16
C SER A 184 5.14 0.79 6.78
N PRO A 185 5.14 0.60 8.10
CA PRO A 185 4.02 -0.03 8.82
C PRO A 185 2.88 0.97 9.01
N GLU A 186 2.01 0.73 9.97
CA GLU A 186 1.01 1.72 10.38
C GLU A 186 1.70 3.02 10.83
N MET A 187 1.59 4.06 10.03
CA MET A 187 2.24 5.35 10.23
C MET A 187 1.36 6.33 11.01
N GLN A 188 0.75 5.84 12.08
CA GLN A 188 -0.11 6.63 12.94
C GLN A 188 0.71 7.65 13.75
N ASN A 189 0.16 8.86 13.88
CA ASN A 189 0.78 9.90 14.69
C ASN A 189 0.81 9.49 16.19
N PRO A 190 2.00 9.39 16.80
CA PRO A 190 2.13 9.03 18.21
C PRO A 190 1.45 10.01 19.18
N ASP A 191 1.31 11.27 18.81
CA ASP A 191 0.60 12.26 19.62
C ASP A 191 -0.89 11.99 19.72
N ILE A 192 -1.45 11.23 18.77
CA ILE A 192 -2.82 10.73 18.79
C ILE A 192 -2.89 9.40 19.53
N THR A 193 -1.99 8.45 19.21
CA THR A 193 -2.10 7.08 19.67
C THR A 193 -1.62 6.85 21.09
N LYS A 194 -0.62 7.60 21.58
CA LYS A 194 -0.18 7.54 22.99
C LYS A 194 -1.30 7.88 23.97
N PRO A 195 -2.02 9.02 23.81
CA PRO A 195 -3.16 9.32 24.68
C PRO A 195 -4.30 8.32 24.60
N ALA A 196 -4.52 7.72 23.41
CA ALA A 196 -5.52 6.67 23.21
C ALA A 196 -5.12 5.31 23.84
N GLY A 197 -3.91 5.20 24.39
CA GLY A 197 -3.40 3.99 25.05
C GLY A 197 -2.77 2.98 24.10
N ALA A 198 -2.49 3.35 22.86
CA ALA A 198 -1.82 2.49 21.88
C ALA A 198 -0.29 2.64 21.86
N GLY A 199 0.23 3.68 22.51
CA GLY A 199 1.67 3.97 22.52
C GLY A 199 2.17 4.55 21.20
N ASP A 200 3.47 4.42 20.97
CA ASP A 200 4.12 4.82 19.72
C ASP A 200 4.02 3.65 18.72
N VAL A 201 3.00 3.69 17.88
CA VAL A 201 2.66 2.57 16.99
C VAL A 201 3.73 2.31 15.93
N PRO A 202 4.25 3.31 15.20
CA PRO A 202 5.32 3.08 14.23
C PRO A 202 6.57 2.48 14.89
N LEU A 203 7.05 3.05 15.98
CA LEU A 203 8.23 2.56 16.69
C LEU A 203 8.05 1.14 17.23
N ALA A 204 6.87 0.82 17.76
CA ALA A 204 6.55 -0.53 18.23
C ALA A 204 6.61 -1.56 17.09
N ASN A 205 6.11 -1.20 15.91
CA ASN A 205 6.17 -2.05 14.72
C ASN A 205 7.63 -2.28 14.26
N TYR A 206 8.45 -1.24 14.18
CA TYR A 206 9.87 -1.40 13.82
C TYR A 206 10.60 -2.33 14.79
N LYS A 207 10.37 -2.17 16.10
CA LYS A 207 10.99 -3.05 17.12
C LYS A 207 10.50 -4.50 17.01
N MET A 208 9.24 -4.73 16.66
CA MET A 208 8.72 -6.08 16.40
C MET A 208 9.36 -6.73 15.17
N ILE A 209 9.51 -5.97 14.07
CA ILE A 209 10.19 -6.43 12.85
C ILE A 209 11.66 -6.77 13.17
N ALA A 210 12.37 -5.89 13.88
CA ALA A 210 13.74 -6.12 14.31
C ALA A 210 13.88 -7.36 15.19
N ALA A 211 12.97 -7.54 16.16
CA ALA A 211 12.97 -8.73 17.04
C ALA A 211 12.72 -10.03 16.24
N LEU A 212 11.89 -9.96 15.19
CA LEU A 212 11.68 -11.09 14.30
C LEU A 212 12.96 -11.40 13.50
N ALA A 213 13.65 -10.38 12.96
CA ALA A 213 14.93 -10.55 12.28
C ALA A 213 16.00 -11.19 13.20
N VAL A 214 16.06 -10.78 14.48
CA VAL A 214 16.96 -11.40 15.46
C VAL A 214 16.59 -12.87 15.69
N LYS A 215 15.31 -13.19 15.85
CA LYS A 215 14.84 -14.58 16.03
C LYS A 215 15.23 -15.46 14.84
N ARG A 216 15.31 -14.88 13.66
CA ARG A 216 15.68 -15.56 12.41
C ARG A 216 17.19 -15.62 12.16
N GLY A 217 18.00 -15.00 13.03
CA GLY A 217 19.46 -14.90 12.87
C GLY A 217 19.90 -13.96 11.75
N GLU A 218 19.04 -13.02 11.34
CA GLU A 218 19.28 -12.05 10.28
C GLU A 218 19.78 -10.70 10.82
N LEU A 219 19.67 -10.49 12.13
CA LEU A 219 20.09 -9.27 12.83
C LEU A 219 20.69 -9.64 14.18
N ASP A 220 21.73 -8.94 14.64
CA ASP A 220 22.25 -9.09 16.00
C ASP A 220 21.31 -8.37 16.99
N ARG A 221 21.09 -8.99 18.16
CA ARG A 221 20.21 -8.45 19.21
C ARG A 221 20.59 -7.01 19.64
N LYS A 222 21.88 -6.68 19.62
CA LYS A 222 22.35 -5.32 19.94
C LYS A 222 21.93 -4.26 18.93
N GLU A 223 21.58 -4.66 17.71
CA GLU A 223 21.20 -3.77 16.62
C GLU A 223 19.70 -3.42 16.60
N ILE A 224 18.87 -4.05 17.48
CA ILE A 224 17.43 -3.76 17.57
C ILE A 224 17.16 -2.27 17.77
N GLY A 225 18.02 -1.59 18.56
CA GLY A 225 17.87 -0.16 18.84
C GLY A 225 18.15 0.74 17.64
N GLU A 226 19.00 0.31 16.72
CA GLU A 226 19.38 1.05 15.52
C GLU A 226 18.49 0.74 14.32
N PHE A 227 17.79 -0.39 14.34
CA PHE A 227 16.93 -0.81 13.25
C PHE A 227 15.89 0.25 12.82
N PRO A 228 15.18 0.95 13.74
CA PRO A 228 14.25 2.01 13.34
C PRO A 228 14.93 3.17 12.62
N ALA A 229 16.16 3.52 12.96
CA ALA A 229 16.92 4.57 12.27
C ALA A 229 17.33 4.14 10.86
N LYS A 230 17.71 2.88 10.69
CA LYS A 230 18.19 2.34 9.41
C LYS A 230 17.04 1.98 8.47
N HIS A 231 16.07 1.22 8.94
CA HIS A 231 15.00 0.61 8.14
C HIS A 231 13.62 1.25 8.36
N GLY A 232 13.48 2.13 9.33
CA GLY A 232 12.25 2.88 9.59
C GLY A 232 12.18 4.20 8.84
N LEU A 233 11.09 4.92 9.07
CA LEU A 233 10.83 6.24 8.51
C LEU A 233 10.96 7.31 9.59
N THR A 234 11.26 8.54 9.19
CA THR A 234 11.47 9.68 10.09
C THR A 234 10.18 10.40 10.48
N GLY A 235 9.03 10.05 9.88
CA GLY A 235 7.75 10.71 10.08
C GLY A 235 6.61 9.73 10.23
N TRP A 236 5.41 10.28 10.25
CA TRP A 236 4.13 9.57 10.33
C TRP A 236 3.04 10.34 9.61
N ALA A 237 1.88 9.70 9.42
CA ALA A 237 0.73 10.38 8.86
C ALA A 237 0.22 11.47 9.80
N PRO A 238 -0.16 12.65 9.29
CA PRO A 238 -0.63 13.75 10.13
C PRO A 238 -1.99 13.48 10.76
N THR A 239 -2.75 12.56 10.19
CA THR A 239 -4.13 12.25 10.59
C THR A 239 -4.27 10.81 11.05
N GLN A 240 -5.39 10.49 11.69
CA GLN A 240 -5.75 9.17 12.14
C GLN A 240 -7.13 8.82 11.57
N GLY A 241 -7.31 7.57 11.13
CA GLY A 241 -8.62 7.04 10.77
C GLY A 241 -8.91 6.95 9.27
N HIS A 242 -8.10 7.55 8.40
CA HIS A 242 -8.35 7.50 6.97
C HIS A 242 -7.12 7.21 6.10
N ILE A 243 -5.90 7.46 6.61
CA ILE A 243 -4.66 7.13 5.89
C ILE A 243 -3.60 6.54 6.85
N PRO A 244 -3.96 5.67 7.81
CA PRO A 244 -3.02 5.30 8.89
C PRO A 244 -2.09 4.15 8.55
N SER A 245 -2.33 3.43 7.46
CA SER A 245 -1.44 2.32 7.05
C SER A 245 -0.11 2.84 6.49
N GLY A 246 0.72 1.98 5.96
CA GLY A 246 2.00 2.35 5.37
C GLY A 246 1.93 3.18 4.08
N VAL A 247 0.74 3.39 3.52
CA VAL A 247 0.57 4.07 2.22
C VAL A 247 1.04 5.53 2.15
N PRO A 248 1.08 6.33 3.23
CA PRO A 248 1.65 7.68 3.16
C PRO A 248 3.08 7.73 2.64
N TYR A 249 3.84 6.65 2.77
CA TYR A 249 5.21 6.59 2.27
C TYR A 249 5.32 6.24 0.77
N VAL A 250 4.29 5.77 0.13
CA VAL A 250 4.36 5.27 -1.27
C VAL A 250 4.93 6.31 -2.24
N GLY A 251 4.51 7.57 -2.13
CA GLY A 251 5.06 8.65 -2.96
C GLY A 251 6.54 8.92 -2.68
N PHE A 252 6.93 8.97 -1.42
CA PHE A 252 8.34 9.14 -1.02
C PHE A 252 9.18 7.93 -1.42
N ALA A 253 8.67 6.71 -1.26
CA ALA A 253 9.35 5.49 -1.72
C ALA A 253 9.61 5.53 -3.22
N ARG A 254 8.61 6.00 -4.01
CA ARG A 254 8.79 6.19 -5.45
C ARG A 254 9.96 7.14 -5.75
N GLU A 255 10.00 8.29 -5.11
CA GLU A 255 11.07 9.28 -5.29
C GLU A 255 12.43 8.71 -4.87
N ASP A 256 12.51 8.13 -3.69
CA ASP A 256 13.76 7.55 -3.16
C ASP A 256 14.28 6.40 -4.03
N ILE A 257 13.40 5.59 -4.63
CA ILE A 257 13.78 4.52 -5.57
C ILE A 257 14.28 5.12 -6.89
N LEU A 258 13.56 6.09 -7.45
CA LEU A 258 13.96 6.75 -8.72
C LEU A 258 15.29 7.50 -8.59
N GLU A 259 15.57 8.05 -7.41
CA GLU A 259 16.84 8.71 -7.10
C GLU A 259 17.96 7.72 -6.72
N GLY A 260 17.67 6.44 -6.62
CA GLY A 260 18.64 5.39 -6.26
C GLY A 260 19.05 5.40 -4.79
N LYS A 261 18.31 6.09 -3.91
CA LYS A 261 18.58 6.13 -2.46
C LYS A 261 18.24 4.82 -1.77
N ILE A 262 17.20 4.16 -2.25
CA ILE A 262 16.75 2.84 -1.81
C ILE A 262 16.43 1.98 -3.04
N LYS A 263 16.46 0.66 -2.87
CA LYS A 263 16.07 -0.31 -3.91
C LYS A 263 14.62 -0.76 -3.78
N ASN A 264 14.16 -0.84 -2.54
CA ASN A 264 12.84 -1.37 -2.24
C ASN A 264 12.28 -0.81 -0.92
N ALA A 265 10.97 -0.94 -0.77
CA ALA A 265 10.28 -0.66 0.48
C ALA A 265 9.11 -1.63 0.67
N MET A 266 8.86 -2.05 1.91
CA MET A 266 7.69 -2.86 2.25
C MET A 266 6.61 -1.97 2.85
N ILE A 267 5.45 -1.94 2.21
CA ILE A 267 4.27 -1.20 2.65
C ILE A 267 3.34 -2.16 3.38
N ILE A 268 2.99 -1.82 4.62
CA ILE A 268 2.24 -2.70 5.52
C ILE A 268 0.96 -1.98 5.96
N GLY A 269 -0.19 -2.53 5.62
CA GLY A 269 -1.49 -2.19 6.19
C GLY A 269 -1.85 -3.22 7.24
N LYS A 270 -2.26 -2.75 8.41
CA LYS A 270 -2.56 -3.64 9.54
C LYS A 270 -3.86 -3.20 10.20
N GLY A 271 -4.67 -4.15 10.63
CA GLY A 271 -5.98 -3.91 11.22
C GLY A 271 -5.94 -2.98 12.42
N SER A 272 -7.07 -2.27 12.63
CA SER A 272 -7.18 -1.24 13.65
C SER A 272 -7.19 -1.81 15.06
N LEU A 273 -6.84 -0.95 16.04
CA LEU A 273 -6.98 -1.20 17.47
C LEU A 273 -8.41 -1.59 17.89
N PHE A 274 -9.42 -1.04 17.22
CA PHE A 274 -10.81 -1.32 17.53
C PHE A 274 -11.20 -2.74 17.15
N LEU A 275 -10.81 -3.19 15.99
CA LEU A 275 -11.11 -4.54 15.54
C LEU A 275 -10.47 -5.58 16.47
N GLY A 276 -9.17 -5.45 16.78
CA GLY A 276 -8.46 -6.34 17.66
C GLY A 276 -8.99 -6.35 19.10
N ARG A 277 -9.40 -5.21 19.63
CA ARG A 277 -9.95 -5.11 21.00
C ARG A 277 -11.36 -5.66 21.14
N MET A 278 -12.21 -5.42 20.14
CA MET A 278 -13.63 -5.78 20.22
C MET A 278 -13.91 -7.21 19.81
N THR A 279 -13.18 -7.73 18.84
CA THR A 279 -13.49 -9.02 18.20
C THR A 279 -12.38 -10.04 18.33
N ASN A 280 -11.23 -9.65 18.88
CA ASN A 280 -10.00 -10.44 18.89
C ASN A 280 -9.56 -10.92 17.49
N LEU A 281 -10.03 -10.20 16.46
CA LEU A 281 -9.67 -10.40 15.08
C LEU A 281 -8.70 -9.31 14.62
N PHE A 282 -7.90 -9.62 13.65
CA PHE A 282 -6.99 -8.70 12.99
C PHE A 282 -7.21 -8.75 11.49
N ASP A 283 -6.90 -7.66 10.83
CA ASP A 283 -6.72 -7.62 9.39
C ASP A 283 -5.32 -7.12 9.08
N GLY A 284 -4.76 -7.56 7.97
CA GLY A 284 -3.45 -7.07 7.56
C GLY A 284 -3.02 -7.64 6.23
N VAL A 285 -2.32 -6.80 5.50
CA VAL A 285 -1.76 -7.12 4.20
C VAL A 285 -0.51 -6.28 3.97
N SER A 286 0.42 -6.76 3.18
CA SER A 286 1.63 -6.02 2.80
C SER A 286 2.03 -6.35 1.38
N PHE A 287 2.82 -5.47 0.78
CA PHE A 287 3.49 -5.70 -0.49
C PHE A 287 4.85 -5.01 -0.50
N VAL A 288 5.70 -5.40 -1.42
CA VAL A 288 6.96 -4.73 -1.69
C VAL A 288 6.81 -3.87 -2.94
N ILE A 289 7.34 -2.64 -2.86
CA ILE A 289 7.56 -1.77 -4.00
C ILE A 289 9.08 -1.75 -4.27
N HIS A 290 9.48 -1.90 -5.53
CA HIS A 290 10.87 -1.92 -5.94
C HIS A 290 11.08 -1.19 -7.27
N GLY A 291 12.33 -0.97 -7.63
CA GLY A 291 12.69 -0.37 -8.92
C GLY A 291 12.16 -1.16 -10.10
N ASN A 292 11.93 -0.48 -11.21
CA ASN A 292 11.36 -1.08 -12.41
C ASN A 292 12.30 -2.15 -12.97
N THR A 293 11.77 -3.34 -13.27
CA THR A 293 12.51 -4.49 -13.78
C THR A 293 12.28 -4.77 -15.26
N LYS A 294 11.36 -4.05 -15.91
CA LYS A 294 10.95 -4.31 -17.29
C LYS A 294 12.13 -4.37 -18.28
N ALA A 295 13.05 -3.42 -18.19
CA ALA A 295 14.23 -3.41 -19.06
C ALA A 295 15.16 -4.61 -18.82
N GLN A 296 15.23 -5.10 -17.56
CA GLN A 296 16.00 -6.29 -17.20
C GLN A 296 15.30 -7.56 -17.65
N GLU A 297 13.97 -7.61 -17.54
CA GLU A 297 13.15 -8.74 -18.01
C GLU A 297 13.18 -8.83 -19.53
N GLU A 298 13.07 -7.71 -20.25
CA GLU A 298 13.21 -7.65 -21.71
C GLU A 298 14.61 -8.08 -22.15
N ALA A 299 15.66 -7.69 -21.44
CA ALA A 299 17.02 -8.12 -21.71
C ALA A 299 17.25 -9.61 -21.36
N ALA A 300 16.61 -10.14 -20.33
CA ALA A 300 16.66 -11.55 -19.93
C ALA A 300 15.78 -12.43 -20.83
N ALA A 301 14.66 -11.91 -21.28
CA ALA A 301 13.79 -12.55 -22.28
C ALA A 301 14.43 -12.61 -23.69
N GLY A 302 15.56 -11.97 -23.87
CA GLY A 302 16.43 -11.74 -25.02
C GLY A 302 16.70 -12.87 -26.01
N VAL A 303 15.67 -13.60 -26.38
CA VAL A 303 15.62 -14.29 -27.67
C VAL A 303 14.78 -13.39 -28.58
N SER A 304 15.44 -12.69 -29.48
CA SER A 304 14.74 -11.82 -30.43
C SER A 304 13.73 -12.63 -31.25
N GLU A 305 12.65 -12.01 -31.69
CA GLU A 305 11.65 -12.67 -32.55
C GLU A 305 12.31 -13.32 -33.78
N ASP A 306 13.40 -12.74 -34.26
CA ASP A 306 14.17 -13.25 -35.36
C ASP A 306 15.01 -14.48 -34.99
N GLU A 307 15.52 -14.56 -33.76
CA GLU A 307 16.17 -15.80 -33.24
C GLU A 307 15.16 -16.90 -33.03
N VAL A 308 13.95 -16.61 -32.50
CA VAL A 308 12.85 -17.59 -32.41
C VAL A 308 12.46 -18.10 -33.79
N LYS A 309 12.29 -17.20 -34.78
CA LYS A 309 12.02 -17.56 -36.17
C LYS A 309 13.15 -18.42 -36.74
N GLY A 310 14.41 -18.07 -36.45
CA GLY A 310 15.59 -18.83 -36.87
C GLY A 310 15.64 -20.25 -36.26
N LEU A 311 15.34 -20.38 -34.99
CA LEU A 311 15.26 -21.68 -34.29
C LEU A 311 14.11 -22.56 -34.82
N ILE A 312 12.93 -21.93 -35.04
CA ILE A 312 11.78 -22.65 -35.65
C ILE A 312 12.12 -23.10 -37.08
N ALA A 313 12.71 -22.23 -37.90
CA ALA A 313 13.11 -22.60 -39.26
C ALA A 313 14.16 -23.70 -39.30
N LYS A 314 15.11 -23.71 -38.36
CA LYS A 314 16.10 -24.76 -38.20
C LYS A 314 15.47 -26.08 -37.76
N ALA A 315 14.59 -26.06 -36.76
CA ALA A 315 13.87 -27.26 -36.33
C ALA A 315 12.97 -27.84 -37.41
N MET A 316 12.28 -27.01 -38.16
CA MET A 316 11.46 -27.45 -39.31
C MET A 316 12.32 -28.05 -40.43
N LYS A 317 13.50 -27.50 -40.70
CA LYS A 317 14.44 -28.05 -41.69
C LYS A 317 15.01 -29.39 -41.27
N GLU A 318 15.35 -29.55 -40.00
CA GLU A 318 15.82 -30.83 -39.44
C GLU A 318 14.71 -31.89 -39.46
N PHE A 319 13.48 -31.52 -39.12
CA PHE A 319 12.31 -32.39 -39.20
C PHE A 319 12.03 -32.82 -40.65
N ALA A 320 12.07 -31.91 -41.61
CA ALA A 320 11.89 -32.23 -43.01
C ALA A 320 12.99 -33.16 -43.55
N ALA A 321 14.23 -33.01 -43.09
CA ALA A 321 15.34 -33.88 -43.48
C ALA A 321 15.18 -35.32 -42.94
N THR A 322 14.59 -35.49 -41.74
CA THR A 322 14.28 -36.83 -41.19
C THR A 322 13.17 -37.55 -41.97
N LEU A 323 12.18 -36.79 -42.49
CA LEU A 323 11.09 -37.37 -43.31
C LEU A 323 11.52 -37.76 -44.72
N ILE A 324 12.63 -37.23 -45.24
CA ILE A 324 13.16 -37.55 -46.55
C ILE A 324 14.16 -38.74 -46.48
N ALA A 325 14.63 -39.05 -45.27
CA ALA A 325 15.61 -40.11 -45.04
C ALA A 325 14.98 -41.50 -44.75
N GLU A 326 13.63 -41.56 -44.63
CA GLU A 326 12.82 -42.79 -44.68
C GLU A 326 12.26 -43.03 -46.08
#